data_14fb7444c4b15caa890203aa5b03592d
#
_entry.id   14fb7444c4b15caa890203aa5b03592d
#
_cell.length_a   1.000
_cell.length_b   1.000
_cell.length_c   1.000
_cell.angle_alpha   90.00
_cell.angle_beta   90.00
_cell.angle_gamma   90.00
#
_symmetry.space_group_name_H-M   'P 1'
#
loop_
_entity.id
_entity.type
_entity.pdbx_description
1 polymer ?
#
loop_
_entity_poly.entity_id
_entity_poly.type
_entity_poly.pdbx_seq_one_letter_code
_entity_poly.pdbx_strand_id
1 'polypeptide(L)'
;KPDPAPRVIQTRSPVYHYRLGRYTRVIEHEIYKGLDGLFGGPTVMKGYNPDQVATHIVEAWNSFSDPVGIPLDASRFDQHCSIDALKWEHNQYRFLFPGERELSWLLKRQERNKGYGDYPGGQIKYQTVGCRMSGDMNTGLGNCLLMVCMMRAFCDHCKVKARLINNGDDCVLLVERDRLAHVTHECAPWFIRMGFNMKFEGDIAYRIEHITFCQLRPVRTPTGYTMVRDLKSIVKDAASLQPNIDGVYAWMGAVGECGLALAGDIPVYGAIYAAYCRHGSAGRVRNHNNFRNTGMAIASRGMNRFANGPVADITRVSYYLAFGISPTHQVIIENRFNELVAGSDASPFTLHHLPKGITI
;
A
#
# COMPACT_ATOMS: atom_id res chain seq x y z
N LYS A 1 1.67 -16.90 -2.06
CA LYS A 1 2.56 -17.95 -1.54
C LYS A 1 1.75 -18.78 -0.55
N PRO A 2 1.73 -20.11 -0.64
CA PRO A 2 0.92 -20.96 0.23
C PRO A 2 1.38 -20.94 1.70
N ASP A 3 2.65 -20.66 1.98
CA ASP A 3 3.20 -20.56 3.33
C ASP A 3 4.29 -19.47 3.37
N PRO A 4 3.89 -18.20 3.51
CA PRO A 4 4.86 -17.10 3.61
C PRO A 4 5.57 -17.16 4.98
N ALA A 5 6.88 -16.98 4.99
CA ALA A 5 7.62 -16.86 6.23
C ALA A 5 7.03 -15.72 7.09
N PRO A 6 6.85 -15.93 8.41
CA PRO A 6 6.34 -14.90 9.30
C PRO A 6 7.18 -13.63 9.22
N ARG A 7 6.52 -12.46 9.18
CA ARG A 7 7.20 -11.17 9.30
C ARG A 7 7.20 -10.75 10.76
N VAL A 8 8.38 -10.62 11.34
CA VAL A 8 8.52 -10.19 12.72
C VAL A 8 8.57 -8.67 12.76
N ILE A 9 7.62 -8.07 13.49
CA ILE A 9 7.62 -6.62 13.77
C ILE A 9 8.47 -6.41 15.02
N GLN A 10 9.57 -5.71 14.89
CA GLN A 10 10.51 -5.42 15.97
C GLN A 10 10.31 -4.00 16.49
N THR A 11 9.45 -3.85 17.47
CA THR A 11 9.18 -2.55 18.09
C THR A 11 10.18 -2.23 19.18
N ARG A 12 10.52 -0.96 19.34
CA ARG A 12 11.25 -0.44 20.48
C ARG A 12 10.30 -0.06 21.63
N SER A 13 10.84 0.34 22.77
CA SER A 13 9.99 0.78 23.88
C SER A 13 9.11 1.98 23.48
N PRO A 14 7.90 2.11 24.04
CA PRO A 14 7.02 3.27 23.79
C PRO A 14 7.70 4.61 24.09
N VAL A 15 8.54 4.66 25.12
CA VAL A 15 9.31 5.87 25.47
C VAL A 15 10.27 6.27 24.34
N TYR A 16 10.97 5.29 23.74
CA TYR A 16 11.85 5.55 22.60
C TYR A 16 11.05 6.08 21.40
N HIS A 17 9.92 5.44 21.08
CA HIS A 17 9.03 5.88 20.00
C HIS A 17 8.53 7.31 20.20
N TYR A 18 8.08 7.64 21.40
CA TYR A 18 7.62 8.98 21.72
C TYR A 18 8.73 10.01 21.54
N ARG A 19 9.93 9.74 22.07
CA ARG A 19 11.07 10.66 22.00
C ARG A 19 11.53 10.88 20.56
N LEU A 20 11.66 9.82 19.75
CA LEU A 20 12.04 9.93 18.35
C LEU A 20 10.93 10.58 17.51
N GLY A 21 9.68 10.25 17.77
CA GLY A 21 8.51 10.79 17.06
C GLY A 21 8.37 12.30 17.18
N ARG A 22 8.83 12.91 18.27
CA ARG A 22 8.86 14.37 18.46
C ARG A 22 9.68 15.08 17.38
N TYR A 23 10.68 14.43 16.81
CA TYR A 23 11.50 14.94 15.70
C TYR A 23 10.95 14.46 14.35
N THR A 24 10.78 13.17 14.16
CA THR A 24 10.50 12.60 12.84
C THR A 24 9.09 12.89 12.34
N ARG A 25 8.08 12.92 13.22
CA ARG A 25 6.69 13.16 12.81
C ARG A 25 6.42 14.59 12.37
N VAL A 26 7.14 15.56 12.90
CA VAL A 26 6.95 16.98 12.52
C VAL A 26 7.57 17.32 11.17
N ILE A 27 8.59 16.58 10.73
CA ILE A 27 9.28 16.80 9.45
C ILE A 27 8.79 15.86 8.34
N GLU A 28 8.08 14.78 8.67
CA GLU A 28 7.72 13.70 7.75
C GLU A 28 7.02 14.24 6.51
N HIS A 29 6.01 15.07 6.69
CA HIS A 29 5.20 15.61 5.59
C HIS A 29 5.98 16.62 4.73
N GLU A 30 6.81 17.44 5.34
CA GLU A 30 7.65 18.41 4.63
C GLU A 30 8.76 17.72 3.82
N ILE A 31 9.32 16.63 4.33
CA ILE A 31 10.27 15.81 3.56
C ILE A 31 9.56 15.20 2.34
N TYR A 32 8.36 14.63 2.50
CA TYR A 32 7.62 14.05 1.37
C TYR A 32 7.37 15.08 0.28
N LYS A 33 6.93 16.29 0.63
CA LYS A 33 6.77 17.39 -0.33
C LYS A 33 8.10 17.82 -0.98
N GLY A 34 9.18 17.84 -0.21
CA GLY A 34 10.52 18.15 -0.75
C GLY A 34 10.98 17.13 -1.79
N LEU A 35 10.63 15.85 -1.62
CA LEU A 35 10.94 14.79 -2.56
C LEU A 35 10.18 14.91 -3.89
N ASP A 36 9.02 15.56 -3.91
CA ASP A 36 8.22 15.78 -5.13
C ASP A 36 9.01 16.53 -6.21
N GLY A 37 9.86 17.48 -5.81
CA GLY A 37 10.73 18.22 -6.72
C GLY A 37 11.73 17.38 -7.50
N LEU A 38 12.12 16.21 -6.97
CA LEU A 38 13.08 15.31 -7.61
C LEU A 38 12.53 14.67 -8.88
N PHE A 39 11.22 14.48 -8.97
CA PHE A 39 10.55 13.82 -10.10
C PHE A 39 9.51 14.72 -10.79
N GLY A 40 9.45 15.99 -10.45
CA GLY A 40 8.60 16.99 -11.08
C GLY A 40 7.10 16.85 -10.75
N GLY A 41 6.76 16.36 -9.56
CA GLY A 41 5.40 16.29 -9.04
C GLY A 41 5.25 15.26 -7.93
N PRO A 42 4.04 15.07 -7.39
CA PRO A 42 3.78 14.17 -6.27
C PRO A 42 4.43 12.81 -6.48
N THR A 43 5.25 12.41 -5.53
CA THR A 43 6.12 11.23 -5.61
C THR A 43 5.83 10.24 -4.49
N VAL A 44 5.75 10.71 -3.23
CA VAL A 44 5.44 9.86 -2.07
C VAL A 44 3.94 9.85 -1.82
N MET A 45 3.31 8.68 -1.95
CA MET A 45 1.85 8.53 -1.86
C MET A 45 1.32 8.36 -0.44
N LYS A 46 2.16 8.50 0.59
CA LYS A 46 1.73 8.44 1.98
C LYS A 46 0.83 9.63 2.34
N GLY A 47 -0.34 9.31 2.92
CA GLY A 47 -1.31 10.32 3.34
C GLY A 47 -2.36 10.66 2.28
N TYR A 48 -2.20 10.24 1.03
CA TYR A 48 -3.20 10.39 -0.01
C TYR A 48 -4.24 9.25 0.06
N ASN A 49 -5.49 9.58 -0.23
CA ASN A 49 -6.56 8.60 -0.38
C ASN A 49 -6.52 7.93 -1.78
N PRO A 50 -7.28 6.83 -2.02
CA PRO A 50 -7.27 6.13 -3.30
C PRO A 50 -7.55 7.00 -4.54
N ASP A 51 -8.43 7.99 -4.44
CA ASP A 51 -8.75 8.89 -5.56
C ASP A 51 -7.57 9.82 -5.88
N GLN A 52 -6.94 10.36 -4.84
CA GLN A 52 -5.78 11.22 -4.98
C GLN A 52 -4.56 10.48 -5.55
N VAL A 53 -4.30 9.26 -5.04
CA VAL A 53 -3.23 8.40 -5.59
C VAL A 53 -3.47 8.12 -7.06
N ALA A 54 -4.69 7.75 -7.45
CA ALA A 54 -5.03 7.51 -8.85
C ALA A 54 -4.84 8.77 -9.70
N THR A 55 -5.25 9.94 -9.21
CA THR A 55 -5.05 11.22 -9.90
C THR A 55 -3.56 11.48 -10.16
N HIS A 56 -2.70 11.30 -9.16
CA HIS A 56 -1.25 11.50 -9.33
C HIS A 56 -0.61 10.49 -10.28
N ILE A 57 -1.11 9.25 -10.31
CA ILE A 57 -0.69 8.24 -11.31
C ILE A 57 -1.10 8.69 -12.71
N VAL A 58 -2.33 9.18 -12.92
CA VAL A 58 -2.82 9.69 -14.21
C VAL A 58 -1.99 10.89 -14.69
N GLU A 59 -1.74 11.85 -13.81
CA GLU A 59 -0.91 13.02 -14.11
C GLU A 59 0.52 12.61 -14.51
N ALA A 60 1.11 11.68 -13.77
CA ALA A 60 2.43 11.16 -14.06
C ALA A 60 2.46 10.40 -15.39
N TRP A 61 1.46 9.55 -15.68
CA TRP A 61 1.30 8.82 -16.92
C TRP A 61 1.18 9.77 -18.12
N ASN A 62 0.32 10.77 -18.03
CA ASN A 62 0.07 11.74 -19.10
C ASN A 62 1.23 12.73 -19.33
N SER A 63 2.28 12.71 -18.51
CA SER A 63 3.48 13.53 -18.73
C SER A 63 4.47 12.95 -19.75
N PHE A 64 4.12 11.80 -20.33
CA PHE A 64 4.87 11.09 -21.38
C PHE A 64 4.02 10.94 -22.64
N SER A 65 4.67 10.78 -23.80
CA SER A 65 4.01 10.59 -25.09
C SER A 65 3.58 9.14 -25.31
N ASP A 66 4.43 8.19 -24.93
CA ASP A 66 4.20 6.75 -24.97
C ASP A 66 4.68 6.09 -23.67
N PRO A 67 3.91 6.29 -22.56
CA PRO A 67 4.33 5.87 -21.24
C PRO A 67 4.31 4.36 -21.05
N VAL A 68 5.22 3.88 -20.20
CA VAL A 68 5.16 2.55 -19.60
C VAL A 68 5.39 2.66 -18.10
N GLY A 69 4.69 1.81 -17.33
CA GLY A 69 4.86 1.69 -15.88
C GLY A 69 5.65 0.44 -15.52
N ILE A 70 6.73 0.62 -14.77
CA ILE A 70 7.62 -0.45 -14.31
C ILE A 70 7.37 -0.65 -12.81
N PRO A 71 6.64 -1.71 -12.38
CA PRO A 71 6.45 -2.00 -10.97
C PRO A 71 7.73 -2.58 -10.38
N LEU A 72 8.18 -2.01 -9.27
CA LEU A 72 9.44 -2.35 -8.63
C LEU A 72 9.23 -2.62 -7.14
N ASP A 73 9.80 -3.71 -6.65
CA ASP A 73 9.85 -4.10 -5.23
C ASP A 73 11.31 -4.37 -4.82
N ALA A 74 11.74 -3.73 -3.75
CA ALA A 74 13.04 -4.03 -3.17
C ALA A 74 12.89 -5.14 -2.13
N SER A 75 13.21 -6.36 -2.55
CA SER A 75 13.08 -7.55 -1.71
C SER A 75 13.75 -7.36 -0.36
N ARG A 76 12.96 -7.50 0.72
CA ARG A 76 13.44 -7.37 2.11
C ARG A 76 14.19 -6.05 2.35
N PHE A 77 13.61 -4.93 1.88
CA PHE A 77 14.21 -3.59 1.96
C PHE A 77 14.84 -3.30 3.34
N ASP A 78 14.06 -3.47 4.41
CA ASP A 78 14.50 -3.22 5.78
C ASP A 78 15.79 -3.98 6.15
N GLN A 79 15.93 -5.24 5.71
CA GLN A 79 17.11 -6.06 5.97
C GLN A 79 18.34 -5.61 5.21
N HIS A 80 18.16 -4.97 4.05
CA HIS A 80 19.24 -4.46 3.20
C HIS A 80 19.66 -3.03 3.56
N CYS A 81 18.96 -2.35 4.46
CA CYS A 81 19.40 -1.05 4.96
C CYS A 81 20.72 -1.21 5.72
N SER A 82 21.84 -1.01 5.03
CA SER A 82 23.17 -1.07 5.64
C SER A 82 23.36 0.01 6.70
N ILE A 83 24.43 -0.13 7.50
CA ILE A 83 24.79 0.90 8.47
C ILE A 83 25.06 2.25 7.78
N ASP A 84 25.60 2.23 6.57
CA ASP A 84 25.90 3.44 5.81
C ASP A 84 24.63 4.09 5.26
N ALA A 85 23.66 3.29 4.79
CA ALA A 85 22.33 3.76 4.41
C ALA A 85 21.62 4.43 5.59
N LEU A 86 21.64 3.79 6.77
CA LEU A 86 21.06 4.38 8.00
C LEU A 86 21.76 5.67 8.40
N LYS A 87 23.09 5.72 8.36
CA LYS A 87 23.85 6.94 8.69
C LYS A 87 23.57 8.06 7.70
N TRP A 88 23.44 7.75 6.41
CA TRP A 88 23.07 8.73 5.40
C TRP A 88 21.70 9.35 5.70
N GLU A 89 20.69 8.52 5.96
CA GLU A 89 19.35 8.96 6.36
C GLU A 89 19.41 9.81 7.64
N HIS A 90 20.11 9.32 8.68
CA HIS A 90 20.24 10.01 9.96
C HIS A 90 20.90 11.38 9.82
N ASN A 91 21.81 11.55 8.87
CA ASN A 91 22.45 12.83 8.60
C ASN A 91 21.45 13.85 8.05
N GLN A 92 20.44 13.42 7.26
CA GLN A 92 19.37 14.32 6.80
C GLN A 92 18.58 14.86 7.99
N TYR A 93 18.27 14.01 8.97
CA TYR A 93 17.56 14.44 10.18
C TYR A 93 18.43 15.37 11.04
N ARG A 94 19.71 15.07 11.20
CA ARG A 94 20.64 15.97 11.93
C ARG A 94 20.82 17.30 11.27
N PHE A 95 20.78 17.34 9.95
CA PHE A 95 20.82 18.60 9.20
C PHE A 95 19.61 19.49 9.48
N LEU A 96 18.42 18.90 9.63
CA LEU A 96 17.20 19.63 9.96
C LEU A 96 17.12 20.06 11.44
N PHE A 97 17.85 19.38 12.32
CA PHE A 97 17.90 19.65 13.76
C PHE A 97 19.36 19.80 14.22
N PRO A 98 20.04 20.93 13.85
CA PRO A 98 21.43 21.12 14.18
C PRO A 98 21.64 21.26 15.69
N GLY A 99 22.63 20.53 16.22
CA GLY A 99 22.97 20.58 17.63
C GLY A 99 22.13 19.71 18.58
N GLU A 100 21.08 19.04 18.08
CA GLU A 100 20.20 18.19 18.91
C GLU A 100 20.90 16.88 19.31
N ARG A 101 21.43 16.88 20.53
CA ARG A 101 22.17 15.76 21.12
C ARG A 101 21.25 14.55 21.38
N GLU A 102 20.01 14.79 21.80
CA GLU A 102 19.02 13.73 22.04
C GLU A 102 18.70 12.99 20.75
N LEU A 103 18.40 13.70 19.66
CA LEU A 103 18.15 13.08 18.36
C LEU A 103 19.34 12.23 17.91
N SER A 104 20.55 12.77 17.99
CA SER A 104 21.77 12.06 17.61
C SER A 104 21.96 10.77 18.43
N TRP A 105 21.65 10.79 19.73
CA TRP A 105 21.70 9.62 20.59
C TRP A 105 20.62 8.57 20.22
N LEU A 106 19.39 9.00 19.93
CA LEU A 106 18.30 8.12 19.50
C LEU A 106 18.64 7.42 18.18
N LEU A 107 19.08 8.16 17.18
CA LEU A 107 19.44 7.63 15.87
C LEU A 107 20.59 6.63 15.93
N LYS A 108 21.63 6.92 16.71
CA LYS A 108 22.77 6.00 16.90
C LYS A 108 22.35 4.62 17.42
N ARG A 109 21.23 4.52 18.17
CA ARG A 109 20.71 3.25 18.65
C ARG A 109 20.03 2.41 17.59
N GLN A 110 19.76 2.97 16.41
CA GLN A 110 19.25 2.21 15.26
C GLN A 110 20.38 1.54 14.44
N GLU A 111 21.62 1.96 14.63
CA GLU A 111 22.77 1.42 13.89
C GLU A 111 23.17 0.01 14.35
N ARG A 112 22.89 -0.33 15.60
CA ARG A 112 23.19 -1.66 16.19
C ARG A 112 22.01 -2.10 17.04
N ASN A 113 21.40 -3.22 16.70
CA ASN A 113 20.18 -3.70 17.29
C ASN A 113 20.37 -5.03 18.01
N LYS A 114 19.66 -5.19 19.14
CA LYS A 114 19.47 -6.47 19.82
C LYS A 114 17.98 -6.78 19.82
N GLY A 115 17.60 -7.92 19.28
CA GLY A 115 16.23 -8.39 19.22
C GLY A 115 16.03 -9.60 20.13
N TYR A 116 14.84 -9.69 20.68
CA TYR A 116 14.37 -10.81 21.50
C TYR A 116 13.02 -11.25 20.98
N GLY A 117 12.82 -12.54 20.82
CA GLY A 117 11.54 -13.13 20.43
C GLY A 117 11.23 -14.31 21.34
N ASP A 118 10.11 -14.26 22.04
CA ASP A 118 9.63 -15.35 22.86
C ASP A 118 8.70 -16.25 22.03
N TYR A 119 8.81 -17.58 22.20
CA TYR A 119 7.94 -18.55 21.59
C TYR A 119 7.66 -19.71 22.56
N PRO A 120 6.60 -20.51 22.36
CA PRO A 120 6.36 -21.68 23.19
C PRO A 120 7.54 -22.65 23.13
N GLY A 121 8.34 -22.71 24.20
CA GLY A 121 9.53 -23.56 24.27
C GLY A 121 10.86 -22.84 24.31
N GLY A 122 10.90 -21.49 24.22
CA GLY A 122 12.17 -20.79 24.38
C GLY A 122 12.17 -19.32 23.96
N GLN A 123 13.37 -18.78 23.86
CA GLN A 123 13.62 -17.40 23.46
C GLN A 123 14.68 -17.34 22.36
N ILE A 124 14.39 -16.62 21.28
CA ILE A 124 15.38 -16.28 20.26
C ILE A 124 16.00 -14.93 20.61
N LYS A 125 17.35 -14.88 20.59
CA LYS A 125 18.13 -13.63 20.76
C LYS A 125 18.98 -13.43 19.52
N TYR A 126 18.98 -12.20 18.99
CA TYR A 126 19.83 -11.88 17.83
C TYR A 126 20.41 -10.48 17.93
N GLN A 127 21.46 -10.23 17.16
CA GLN A 127 22.08 -8.91 17.02
C GLN A 127 22.26 -8.61 15.53
N THR A 128 22.07 -7.34 15.15
CA THR A 128 22.36 -6.85 13.81
C THR A 128 23.20 -5.59 13.86
N VAL A 129 24.02 -5.41 12.84
CA VAL A 129 24.71 -4.15 12.52
C VAL A 129 24.12 -3.64 11.22
N GLY A 130 23.58 -2.42 11.23
CA GLY A 130 22.66 -2.00 10.18
C GLY A 130 21.30 -2.69 10.38
N CYS A 131 20.58 -2.90 9.31
CA CYS A 131 19.21 -3.37 9.21
C CYS A 131 18.21 -2.43 9.89
N ARG A 132 17.23 -1.98 9.14
CA ARG A 132 16.09 -1.27 9.70
C ARG A 132 15.20 -2.24 10.47
N MET A 133 14.79 -1.86 11.64
CA MET A 133 13.78 -2.58 12.40
C MET A 133 12.39 -2.17 11.90
N SER A 134 11.60 -3.13 11.43
CA SER A 134 10.25 -2.92 10.85
C SER A 134 9.21 -2.41 11.86
N GLY A 135 9.61 -1.84 12.96
CA GLY A 135 8.77 -1.23 13.97
C GLY A 135 9.34 0.09 14.45
N ASP A 136 10.44 0.57 13.86
CA ASP A 136 11.00 1.88 14.19
C ASP A 136 10.05 3.01 13.76
N MET A 137 9.97 4.08 14.56
CA MET A 137 9.08 5.21 14.35
C MET A 137 9.29 5.87 12.97
N ASN A 138 10.51 5.90 12.47
CA ASN A 138 10.89 6.50 11.20
C ASN A 138 10.99 5.50 10.04
N THR A 139 10.52 4.25 10.18
CA THR A 139 10.60 3.24 9.10
C THR A 139 9.97 3.74 7.82
N GLY A 140 8.74 4.24 7.89
CA GLY A 140 8.03 4.75 6.71
C GLY A 140 8.73 5.94 6.06
N LEU A 141 9.15 6.91 6.85
CA LEU A 141 9.87 8.10 6.38
C LEU A 141 11.23 7.72 5.78
N GLY A 142 12.02 6.93 6.47
CA GLY A 142 13.35 6.55 6.04
C GLY A 142 13.34 5.68 4.78
N ASN A 143 12.37 4.74 4.65
CA ASN A 143 12.25 3.92 3.44
C ASN A 143 11.87 4.77 2.23
N CYS A 144 10.92 5.72 2.37
CA CYS A 144 10.61 6.66 1.30
C CYS A 144 11.81 7.52 0.92
N LEU A 145 12.51 8.09 1.90
CA LEU A 145 13.66 8.95 1.66
C LEU A 145 14.78 8.20 0.92
N LEU A 146 15.17 7.02 1.40
CA LEU A 146 16.19 6.20 0.77
C LEU A 146 15.78 5.76 -0.64
N MET A 147 14.57 5.22 -0.81
CA MET A 147 14.11 4.71 -2.10
C MET A 147 14.01 5.82 -3.14
N VAL A 148 13.39 6.96 -2.80
CA VAL A 148 13.23 8.07 -3.75
C VAL A 148 14.58 8.66 -4.17
N CYS A 149 15.52 8.83 -3.23
CA CYS A 149 16.86 9.35 -3.56
C CYS A 149 17.68 8.34 -4.39
N MET A 150 17.61 7.05 -4.07
CA MET A 150 18.28 6.01 -4.89
C MET A 150 17.66 5.95 -6.30
N MET A 151 16.32 6.00 -6.42
CA MET A 151 15.67 6.04 -7.73
C MET A 151 16.07 7.28 -8.53
N ARG A 152 16.20 8.43 -7.90
CA ARG A 152 16.67 9.64 -8.60
C ARG A 152 18.08 9.44 -9.13
N ALA A 153 19.01 8.96 -8.29
CA ALA A 153 20.38 8.68 -8.69
C ALA A 153 20.46 7.59 -9.80
N PHE A 154 19.59 6.59 -9.75
CA PHE A 154 19.46 5.58 -10.81
C PHE A 154 18.99 6.20 -12.13
N CYS A 155 17.97 7.04 -12.11
CA CYS A 155 17.46 7.72 -13.31
C CYS A 155 18.51 8.67 -13.91
N ASP A 156 19.30 9.34 -13.08
CA ASP A 156 20.43 10.17 -13.52
C ASP A 156 21.55 9.33 -14.16
N HIS A 157 21.85 8.17 -13.57
CA HIS A 157 22.79 7.19 -14.17
C HIS A 157 22.34 6.73 -15.55
N CYS A 158 21.06 6.37 -15.70
CA CYS A 158 20.47 5.95 -16.98
C CYS A 158 20.23 7.13 -17.94
N LYS A 159 20.35 8.39 -17.49
CA LYS A 159 20.02 9.60 -18.25
C LYS A 159 18.60 9.58 -18.81
N VAL A 160 17.63 9.18 -17.99
CA VAL A 160 16.23 9.06 -18.40
C VAL A 160 15.36 10.07 -17.65
N LYS A 161 14.39 10.65 -18.37
CA LYS A 161 13.27 11.35 -17.76
C LYS A 161 12.33 10.30 -17.18
N ALA A 162 11.96 10.45 -15.92
CA ALA A 162 11.08 9.53 -15.22
C ALA A 162 10.13 10.27 -14.28
N ARG A 163 9.01 9.62 -13.94
CA ARG A 163 8.14 9.94 -12.81
C ARG A 163 8.11 8.74 -11.88
N LEU A 164 8.12 8.99 -10.60
CA LEU A 164 8.10 7.94 -9.57
C LEU A 164 6.85 8.05 -8.71
N ILE A 165 6.18 6.93 -8.50
CA ILE A 165 5.10 6.76 -7.52
C ILE A 165 5.63 5.83 -6.44
N ASN A 166 5.71 6.28 -5.18
CA ASN A 166 6.41 5.59 -4.11
C ASN A 166 5.60 5.49 -2.82
N ASN A 167 5.72 4.37 -2.13
CA ASN A 167 5.21 4.16 -0.77
C ASN A 167 6.20 3.36 0.11
N GLY A 168 7.45 3.79 0.16
CA GLY A 168 8.53 3.09 0.85
C GLY A 168 9.29 2.19 -0.11
N ASP A 169 9.27 0.88 0.12
CA ASP A 169 9.86 -0.13 -0.74
C ASP A 169 9.03 -0.43 -2.01
N ASP A 170 7.73 -0.20 -1.97
CA ASP A 170 6.83 -0.38 -3.11
C ASP A 170 6.84 0.87 -4.00
N CYS A 171 7.12 0.70 -5.28
CA CYS A 171 7.16 1.81 -6.22
C CYS A 171 6.83 1.42 -7.67
N VAL A 172 6.39 2.43 -8.44
CA VAL A 172 6.22 2.34 -9.88
C VAL A 172 7.02 3.44 -10.54
N LEU A 173 7.93 3.06 -11.44
CA LEU A 173 8.68 4.00 -12.25
C LEU A 173 8.01 4.15 -13.62
N LEU A 174 7.65 5.37 -13.99
CA LEU A 174 7.07 5.71 -15.28
C LEU A 174 8.14 6.33 -16.17
N VAL A 175 8.28 5.80 -17.37
CA VAL A 175 9.25 6.24 -18.40
C VAL A 175 8.62 6.18 -19.79
N GLU A 176 9.28 6.80 -20.79
CA GLU A 176 8.94 6.55 -22.20
C GLU A 176 9.25 5.11 -22.59
N ARG A 177 8.42 4.51 -23.44
CA ARG A 177 8.52 3.10 -23.85
C ARG A 177 9.86 2.77 -24.53
N ASP A 178 10.42 3.71 -25.27
CA ASP A 178 11.73 3.54 -25.94
C ASP A 178 12.89 3.38 -24.93
N ARG A 179 12.69 3.78 -23.67
CA ARG A 179 13.67 3.66 -22.59
C ARG A 179 13.51 2.37 -21.76
N LEU A 180 12.42 1.65 -21.95
CA LEU A 180 12.10 0.45 -21.14
C LEU A 180 13.25 -0.57 -21.09
N ALA A 181 13.76 -0.97 -22.27
CA ALA A 181 14.81 -2.00 -22.33
C ALA A 181 16.08 -1.59 -21.61
N HIS A 182 16.48 -0.32 -21.76
CA HIS A 182 17.66 0.22 -21.08
C HIS A 182 17.47 0.26 -19.56
N VAL A 183 16.35 0.81 -19.09
CA VAL A 183 16.04 0.93 -17.66
C VAL A 183 15.95 -0.45 -16.99
N THR A 184 15.28 -1.40 -17.62
CA THR A 184 15.13 -2.75 -17.06
C THR A 184 16.45 -3.52 -17.01
N HIS A 185 17.32 -3.34 -18.01
CA HIS A 185 18.66 -3.95 -18.04
C HIS A 185 19.55 -3.41 -16.92
N GLU A 186 19.58 -2.10 -16.71
CA GLU A 186 20.47 -1.45 -15.74
C GLU A 186 19.98 -1.55 -14.29
N CYS A 187 18.67 -1.76 -14.06
CA CYS A 187 18.05 -1.64 -12.74
C CYS A 187 18.66 -2.59 -11.70
N ALA A 188 18.59 -3.89 -11.92
CA ALA A 188 19.07 -4.86 -10.94
C ALA A 188 20.58 -4.73 -10.65
N PRO A 189 21.50 -4.63 -11.66
CA PRO A 189 22.92 -4.44 -11.40
C PRO A 189 23.23 -3.16 -10.62
N TRP A 190 22.51 -2.06 -10.91
CA TRP A 190 22.73 -0.79 -10.22
C TRP A 190 22.34 -0.89 -8.73
N PHE A 191 21.13 -1.42 -8.45
CA PHE A 191 20.65 -1.54 -7.07
C PHE A 191 21.47 -2.54 -6.24
N ILE A 192 21.99 -3.61 -6.83
CA ILE A 192 22.91 -4.53 -6.15
C ILE A 192 24.18 -3.78 -5.68
N ARG A 193 24.75 -2.88 -6.50
CA ARG A 193 25.89 -2.04 -6.08
C ARG A 193 25.55 -1.12 -4.91
N MET A 194 24.26 -0.70 -4.80
CA MET A 194 23.77 0.10 -3.68
C MET A 194 23.41 -0.74 -2.44
N GLY A 195 23.55 -2.08 -2.53
CA GLY A 195 23.24 -3.01 -1.44
C GLY A 195 21.78 -3.48 -1.39
N PHE A 196 20.96 -3.18 -2.40
CA PHE A 196 19.55 -3.56 -2.45
C PHE A 196 19.26 -4.54 -3.59
N ASN A 197 18.35 -5.48 -3.35
CA ASN A 197 17.92 -6.47 -4.36
C ASN A 197 16.58 -6.02 -4.96
N MET A 198 16.65 -5.20 -6.02
CA MET A 198 15.49 -4.72 -6.74
C MET A 198 14.95 -5.80 -7.68
N LYS A 199 13.64 -5.98 -7.67
CA LYS A 199 12.90 -6.92 -8.54
C LYS A 199 11.76 -6.21 -9.24
N PHE A 200 11.36 -6.76 -10.38
CA PHE A 200 10.12 -6.38 -11.04
C PHE A 200 8.97 -7.14 -10.36
N GLU A 201 7.97 -6.41 -9.85
CA GLU A 201 6.80 -6.99 -9.19
C GLU A 201 5.61 -7.00 -10.15
N GLY A 202 5.48 -8.07 -10.94
CA GLY A 202 4.43 -8.23 -11.93
C GLY A 202 4.84 -7.79 -13.35
N ASP A 203 3.83 -7.56 -14.18
CA ASP A 203 4.04 -7.23 -15.59
C ASP A 203 4.27 -5.72 -15.79
N ILE A 204 5.01 -5.38 -16.84
CA ILE A 204 5.15 -4.00 -17.30
C ILE A 204 3.78 -3.47 -17.72
N ALA A 205 3.40 -2.32 -17.21
CA ALA A 205 2.13 -1.69 -17.51
C ALA A 205 2.23 -0.86 -18.81
N TYR A 206 1.55 -1.29 -19.87
CA TYR A 206 1.38 -0.56 -21.12
C TYR A 206 0.04 0.19 -21.20
N ARG A 207 -0.75 0.11 -20.14
CA ARG A 207 -2.02 0.83 -19.92
C ARG A 207 -2.08 1.25 -18.46
N ILE A 208 -2.80 2.32 -18.21
CA ILE A 208 -2.93 2.86 -16.87
C ILE A 208 -3.59 1.86 -15.91
N GLU A 209 -4.61 1.13 -16.37
CA GLU A 209 -5.31 0.12 -15.58
C GLU A 209 -4.44 -1.10 -15.21
N HIS A 210 -3.30 -1.28 -15.89
CA HIS A 210 -2.36 -2.36 -15.58
C HIS A 210 -1.31 -1.97 -14.54
N ILE A 211 -1.23 -0.69 -14.17
CA ILE A 211 -0.32 -0.25 -13.10
C ILE A 211 -0.75 -0.90 -11.79
N THR A 212 0.13 -1.72 -11.21
CA THR A 212 -0.06 -2.26 -9.86
C THR A 212 0.79 -1.47 -8.88
N PHE A 213 0.16 -0.86 -7.89
CA PHE A 213 0.83 -0.11 -6.83
C PHE A 213 0.16 -0.39 -5.48
N CYS A 214 0.92 -0.83 -4.49
CA CYS A 214 0.39 -1.25 -3.18
C CYS A 214 -0.75 -2.28 -3.30
N GLN A 215 -0.68 -3.22 -4.23
CA GLN A 215 -1.70 -4.23 -4.56
C GLN A 215 -3.05 -3.64 -5.05
N LEU A 216 -3.05 -2.38 -5.52
CA LEU A 216 -4.20 -1.72 -6.13
C LEU A 216 -3.92 -1.40 -7.59
N ARG A 217 -5.01 -1.23 -8.38
CA ARG A 217 -4.95 -0.80 -9.78
C ARG A 217 -5.88 0.40 -10.02
N PRO A 218 -5.51 1.34 -10.91
CA PRO A 218 -6.40 2.42 -11.31
C PRO A 218 -7.63 1.89 -12.06
N VAL A 219 -8.80 2.36 -11.67
CA VAL A 219 -10.07 2.11 -12.38
C VAL A 219 -10.72 3.45 -12.67
N ARG A 220 -11.11 3.66 -13.93
CA ARG A 220 -11.78 4.88 -14.37
C ARG A 220 -13.25 4.89 -13.92
N THR A 221 -13.69 6.04 -13.48
CA THR A 221 -15.08 6.32 -13.11
C THR A 221 -15.54 7.62 -13.78
N PRO A 222 -16.83 7.97 -13.75
CA PRO A 222 -17.30 9.25 -14.31
C PRO A 222 -16.62 10.48 -13.72
N THR A 223 -16.15 10.40 -12.47
CA THR A 223 -15.51 11.52 -11.74
C THR A 223 -13.98 11.50 -11.81
N GLY A 224 -13.37 10.56 -12.51
CA GLY A 224 -11.91 10.39 -12.60
C GLY A 224 -11.48 8.95 -12.32
N TYR A 225 -10.23 8.74 -11.91
CA TYR A 225 -9.72 7.42 -11.54
C TYR A 225 -9.70 7.24 -10.02
N THR A 226 -9.81 5.98 -9.59
CA THR A 226 -9.59 5.58 -8.19
C THR A 226 -8.75 4.31 -8.14
N MET A 227 -8.00 4.12 -7.05
CA MET A 227 -7.24 2.88 -6.83
C MET A 227 -8.13 1.81 -6.23
N VAL A 228 -8.24 0.67 -6.90
CA VAL A 228 -9.09 -0.46 -6.52
C VAL A 228 -8.22 -1.68 -6.21
N ARG A 229 -8.54 -2.40 -5.14
CA ARG A 229 -7.85 -3.65 -4.77
C ARG A 229 -8.28 -4.80 -5.68
N ASP A 230 -7.43 -5.83 -5.78
CA ASP A 230 -7.83 -7.09 -6.40
C ASP A 230 -8.96 -7.76 -5.58
N LEU A 231 -9.90 -8.42 -6.26
CA LEU A 231 -11.04 -9.10 -5.65
C LEU A 231 -10.61 -10.14 -4.60
N LYS A 232 -9.44 -10.78 -4.79
CA LYS A 232 -8.82 -11.68 -3.80
C LYS A 232 -8.59 -11.03 -2.44
N SER A 233 -8.47 -9.73 -2.37
CA SER A 233 -8.26 -9.00 -1.12
C SER A 233 -9.52 -8.92 -0.25
N ILE A 234 -10.72 -9.08 -0.82
CA ILE A 234 -11.99 -9.07 -0.07
C ILE A 234 -12.04 -10.27 0.89
N VAL A 235 -11.52 -11.42 0.48
CA VAL A 235 -11.43 -12.60 1.35
C VAL A 235 -10.62 -12.29 2.62
N LYS A 236 -9.61 -11.44 2.51
CA LYS A 236 -8.82 -10.99 3.66
C LYS A 236 -9.61 -10.09 4.61
N ASP A 237 -10.51 -9.27 4.09
CA ASP A 237 -11.36 -8.41 4.92
C ASP A 237 -12.31 -9.24 5.79
N ALA A 238 -12.90 -10.29 5.22
CA ALA A 238 -13.73 -11.25 5.96
C ALA A 238 -12.91 -12.10 6.96
N ALA A 239 -11.69 -12.52 6.55
CA ALA A 239 -10.81 -13.34 7.38
C ALA A 239 -10.07 -12.54 8.48
N SER A 240 -10.09 -11.22 8.43
CA SER A 240 -9.49 -10.37 9.47
C SER A 240 -10.30 -10.29 10.77
N LEU A 241 -11.39 -11.05 10.86
CA LEU A 241 -12.13 -11.28 12.10
C LEU A 241 -11.20 -11.87 13.16
N GLN A 242 -10.89 -11.07 14.17
CA GLN A 242 -10.10 -11.54 15.29
C GLN A 242 -10.93 -12.50 16.15
N PRO A 243 -10.36 -13.62 16.67
CA PRO A 243 -11.11 -14.63 17.41
C PRO A 243 -11.85 -14.11 18.65
N ASN A 244 -11.48 -12.95 19.17
CA ASN A 244 -12.01 -12.34 20.39
C ASN A 244 -12.89 -11.12 20.13
N ILE A 245 -13.45 -10.95 18.92
CA ILE A 245 -14.37 -9.85 18.63
C ILE A 245 -15.76 -10.28 19.04
N ASP A 246 -16.24 -9.78 20.16
CA ASP A 246 -17.66 -9.74 20.49
C ASP A 246 -18.39 -8.91 19.41
N GLY A 247 -19.19 -9.58 18.57
CA GLY A 247 -19.99 -8.90 17.57
C GLY A 247 -19.49 -8.99 16.14
N VAL A 248 -19.40 -10.21 15.58
CA VAL A 248 -19.13 -10.47 14.15
C VAL A 248 -19.99 -9.60 13.24
N TYR A 249 -21.28 -9.47 13.54
CA TYR A 249 -22.23 -8.65 12.76
C TYR A 249 -21.89 -7.16 12.80
N ALA A 250 -21.45 -6.64 13.94
CA ALA A 250 -21.02 -5.26 14.06
C ALA A 250 -19.74 -4.98 13.27
N TRP A 251 -18.79 -5.93 13.28
CA TRP A 251 -17.59 -5.87 12.45
C TRP A 251 -17.94 -5.88 10.96
N MET A 252 -18.84 -6.78 10.53
CA MET A 252 -19.33 -6.84 9.16
C MET A 252 -19.93 -5.50 8.71
N GLY A 253 -20.80 -4.91 9.52
CA GLY A 253 -21.39 -3.60 9.24
C GLY A 253 -20.31 -2.52 9.03
N ALA A 254 -19.30 -2.46 9.92
CA ALA A 254 -18.22 -1.51 9.82
C ALA A 254 -17.34 -1.71 8.55
N VAL A 255 -17.04 -2.97 8.21
CA VAL A 255 -16.34 -3.32 6.96
C VAL A 255 -17.17 -2.92 5.75
N GLY A 256 -18.47 -3.19 5.76
CA GLY A 256 -19.42 -2.80 4.72
C GLY A 256 -19.47 -1.29 4.51
N GLU A 257 -19.65 -0.51 5.57
CA GLU A 257 -19.68 0.96 5.50
C GLU A 257 -18.37 1.55 4.94
N CYS A 258 -17.23 1.09 5.43
CA CYS A 258 -15.94 1.54 4.93
C CYS A 258 -15.71 1.11 3.48
N GLY A 259 -16.13 -0.11 3.12
CA GLY A 259 -16.04 -0.63 1.76
C GLY A 259 -16.90 0.15 0.77
N LEU A 260 -18.14 0.50 1.14
CA LEU A 260 -18.99 1.36 0.32
C LEU A 260 -18.40 2.76 0.17
N ALA A 261 -17.81 3.31 1.22
CA ALA A 261 -17.13 4.60 1.13
C ALA A 261 -15.95 4.57 0.15
N LEU A 262 -15.22 3.46 0.07
CA LEU A 262 -14.04 3.29 -0.80
C LEU A 262 -14.39 2.87 -2.23
N ALA A 263 -15.46 2.07 -2.42
CA ALA A 263 -15.71 1.37 -3.69
C ALA A 263 -17.21 1.13 -3.96
N GLY A 264 -18.10 1.98 -3.47
CA GLY A 264 -19.55 1.81 -3.63
C GLY A 264 -20.03 1.87 -5.08
N ASP A 265 -19.34 2.61 -5.95
CA ASP A 265 -19.59 2.75 -7.39
C ASP A 265 -18.67 1.87 -8.27
N ILE A 266 -17.92 0.95 -7.65
CA ILE A 266 -17.03 0.02 -8.35
C ILE A 266 -17.74 -1.33 -8.57
N PRO A 267 -17.67 -1.92 -9.79
CA PRO A 267 -18.28 -3.21 -10.09
C PRO A 267 -17.89 -4.28 -9.07
N VAL A 268 -18.83 -5.13 -8.73
CA VAL A 268 -18.66 -6.23 -7.77
C VAL A 268 -18.52 -5.74 -6.32
N TYR A 269 -17.64 -4.77 -6.07
CA TYR A 269 -17.35 -4.28 -4.71
C TYR A 269 -18.55 -3.63 -4.06
N GLY A 270 -19.28 -2.78 -4.81
CA GLY A 270 -20.50 -2.14 -4.31
C GLY A 270 -21.53 -3.14 -3.80
N ALA A 271 -21.77 -4.21 -4.59
CA ALA A 271 -22.72 -5.27 -4.21
C ALA A 271 -22.26 -6.07 -2.99
N ILE A 272 -20.96 -6.42 -2.92
CA ILE A 272 -20.38 -7.16 -1.80
C ILE A 272 -20.49 -6.34 -0.51
N TYR A 273 -20.04 -5.09 -0.51
CA TYR A 273 -20.07 -4.28 0.70
C TYR A 273 -21.51 -3.87 1.10
N ALA A 274 -22.43 -3.73 0.13
CA ALA A 274 -23.84 -3.58 0.43
C ALA A 274 -24.41 -4.85 1.12
N ALA A 275 -24.02 -6.04 0.69
CA ALA A 275 -24.37 -7.29 1.38
C ALA A 275 -23.82 -7.32 2.81
N TYR A 276 -22.56 -6.90 3.01
CA TYR A 276 -21.97 -6.77 4.36
C TYR A 276 -22.80 -5.82 5.25
N CYS A 277 -23.27 -4.70 4.72
CA CYS A 277 -24.13 -3.79 5.48
C CYS A 277 -25.49 -4.38 5.81
N ARG A 278 -26.13 -5.14 4.87
CA ARG A 278 -27.43 -5.80 5.10
C ARG A 278 -27.36 -6.91 6.15
N HIS A 279 -26.28 -7.65 6.19
CA HIS A 279 -26.07 -8.77 7.12
C HIS A 279 -25.40 -8.32 8.43
N GLY A 280 -24.69 -7.20 8.40
CA GLY A 280 -24.09 -6.61 9.57
C GLY A 280 -25.10 -5.84 10.41
N SER A 281 -24.84 -5.67 11.68
CA SER A 281 -25.61 -4.74 12.50
C SER A 281 -25.14 -3.30 12.24
N ALA A 282 -26.08 -2.42 11.91
CA ALA A 282 -25.82 -0.99 11.90
C ALA A 282 -25.45 -0.55 13.32
N GLY A 283 -24.21 -0.36 13.59
CA GLY A 283 -23.78 -0.02 14.92
C GLY A 283 -22.44 0.70 14.94
N ARG A 284 -22.27 1.55 15.89
CA ARG A 284 -21.16 2.40 16.30
C ARG A 284 -19.75 1.80 16.24
N VAL A 285 -19.54 0.71 15.50
CA VAL A 285 -18.25 -0.03 15.39
C VAL A 285 -17.19 0.76 14.65
N ARG A 286 -17.58 1.71 13.79
CA ARG A 286 -16.64 2.73 13.28
C ARG A 286 -15.88 3.43 14.42
N ASN A 287 -16.46 3.49 15.60
CA ASN A 287 -15.86 4.06 16.81
C ASN A 287 -15.18 3.04 17.70
N HIS A 288 -15.24 1.73 17.38
CA HIS A 288 -14.53 0.71 18.16
C HIS A 288 -13.01 0.86 17.99
N ASN A 289 -12.28 0.95 19.09
CA ASN A 289 -10.85 1.24 19.08
C ASN A 289 -10.05 0.28 18.17
N ASN A 290 -10.42 -1.00 18.12
CA ASN A 290 -9.77 -2.01 17.30
C ASN A 290 -10.03 -1.80 15.79
N PHE A 291 -11.18 -1.25 15.39
CA PHE A 291 -11.51 -1.00 13.98
C PHE A 291 -10.96 0.34 13.48
N ARG A 292 -10.99 1.39 14.27
CA ARG A 292 -10.55 2.75 13.89
C ARG A 292 -9.11 2.83 13.37
N ASN A 293 -8.27 1.89 13.78
CA ASN A 293 -6.86 1.81 13.42
C ASN A 293 -6.57 0.79 12.30
N THR A 294 -7.60 0.15 11.73
CA THR A 294 -7.41 -0.72 10.56
C THR A 294 -7.08 0.10 9.33
N GLY A 295 -6.30 -0.48 8.42
CA GLY A 295 -5.96 0.16 7.14
C GLY A 295 -7.20 0.58 6.35
N MET A 296 -8.27 -0.23 6.38
CA MET A 296 -9.53 0.06 5.72
C MET A 296 -10.24 1.29 6.31
N ALA A 297 -10.33 1.39 7.63
CA ALA A 297 -10.92 2.53 8.31
C ALA A 297 -10.13 3.83 8.07
N ILE A 298 -8.80 3.73 7.99
CA ILE A 298 -7.94 4.88 7.68
C ILE A 298 -8.12 5.31 6.22
N ALA A 299 -8.09 4.39 5.27
CA ALA A 299 -8.22 4.66 3.84
C ALA A 299 -9.61 5.24 3.47
N SER A 300 -10.67 4.84 4.19
CA SER A 300 -12.03 5.33 3.95
C SER A 300 -12.32 6.74 4.46
N ARG A 301 -11.38 7.35 5.21
CA ARG A 301 -11.58 8.71 5.74
C ARG A 301 -11.67 9.72 4.60
N GLY A 302 -12.74 10.50 4.60
CA GLY A 302 -13.00 11.51 3.57
C GLY A 302 -13.46 10.93 2.22
N MET A 303 -13.66 9.61 2.12
CA MET A 303 -14.21 8.94 0.95
C MET A 303 -15.72 8.74 1.08
N ASN A 304 -16.45 8.90 -0.02
CA ASN A 304 -17.90 8.65 -0.07
C ASN A 304 -18.34 8.23 -1.48
N ARG A 305 -17.72 7.20 -2.03
CA ARG A 305 -18.01 6.72 -3.38
C ARG A 305 -19.41 6.10 -3.51
N PHE A 306 -20.01 5.69 -2.42
CA PHE A 306 -21.41 5.24 -2.40
C PHE A 306 -22.38 6.33 -2.91
N ALA A 307 -22.09 7.60 -2.68
CA ALA A 307 -22.92 8.71 -3.15
C ALA A 307 -22.86 8.96 -4.67
N ASN A 308 -21.92 8.33 -5.39
CA ASN A 308 -21.79 8.48 -6.85
C ASN A 308 -22.89 7.75 -7.66
N GLY A 309 -23.74 6.96 -6.98
CA GLY A 309 -24.84 6.23 -7.61
C GLY A 309 -24.43 4.88 -8.22
N PRO A 310 -25.18 4.37 -9.19
CA PRO A 310 -24.96 3.05 -9.77
C PRO A 310 -23.64 2.99 -10.58
N VAL A 311 -23.14 1.77 -10.75
CA VAL A 311 -21.92 1.51 -11.52
C VAL A 311 -22.11 1.94 -13.00
N ALA A 312 -21.29 2.86 -13.46
CA ALA A 312 -21.33 3.35 -14.85
C ALA A 312 -20.62 2.36 -15.80
N ASP A 313 -21.04 2.36 -17.09
CA ASP A 313 -20.46 1.48 -18.10
C ASP A 313 -18.96 1.69 -18.30
N ILE A 314 -18.51 2.95 -18.26
CA ILE A 314 -17.09 3.27 -18.35
C ILE A 314 -16.27 2.62 -17.22
N THR A 315 -16.86 2.54 -16.01
CA THR A 315 -16.25 1.91 -14.85
C THR A 315 -16.19 0.38 -15.04
N ARG A 316 -17.24 -0.23 -15.59
CA ARG A 316 -17.27 -1.67 -15.92
C ARG A 316 -16.19 -2.05 -16.92
N VAL A 317 -16.00 -1.26 -17.97
CA VAL A 317 -14.96 -1.49 -18.98
C VAL A 317 -13.57 -1.32 -18.36
N SER A 318 -13.30 -0.24 -17.62
CA SER A 318 -12.01 -0.02 -16.97
C SER A 318 -11.70 -1.10 -15.92
N TYR A 319 -12.71 -1.55 -15.15
CA TYR A 319 -12.55 -2.66 -14.22
C TYR A 319 -12.20 -3.98 -14.94
N TYR A 320 -12.81 -4.25 -16.10
CA TYR A 320 -12.44 -5.37 -16.93
C TYR A 320 -10.99 -5.28 -17.42
N LEU A 321 -10.55 -4.11 -17.87
CA LEU A 321 -9.16 -3.88 -18.28
C LEU A 321 -8.19 -4.08 -17.11
N ALA A 322 -8.57 -3.66 -15.90
CA ALA A 322 -7.74 -3.79 -14.72
C ALA A 322 -7.63 -5.24 -14.21
N PHE A 323 -8.73 -5.99 -14.18
CA PHE A 323 -8.84 -7.27 -13.44
C PHE A 323 -9.28 -8.46 -14.29
N GLY A 324 -9.60 -8.29 -15.56
CA GLY A 324 -9.98 -9.37 -16.47
C GLY A 324 -11.41 -9.91 -16.29
N ILE A 325 -12.22 -9.33 -15.39
CA ILE A 325 -13.60 -9.77 -15.15
C ILE A 325 -14.54 -9.02 -16.09
N SER A 326 -15.11 -9.72 -17.08
CA SER A 326 -15.98 -9.11 -18.08
C SER A 326 -17.23 -8.46 -17.46
N PRO A 327 -17.82 -7.41 -18.09
CA PRO A 327 -19.02 -6.75 -17.58
C PRO A 327 -20.17 -7.72 -17.29
N THR A 328 -20.37 -8.74 -18.12
CA THR A 328 -21.39 -9.78 -17.88
C THR A 328 -21.11 -10.57 -16.61
N HIS A 329 -19.86 -10.98 -16.40
CA HIS A 329 -19.48 -11.68 -15.16
C HIS A 329 -19.58 -10.79 -13.93
N GLN A 330 -19.26 -9.49 -14.05
CA GLN A 330 -19.46 -8.52 -12.97
C GLN A 330 -20.93 -8.50 -12.51
N VAL A 331 -21.87 -8.40 -13.46
CA VAL A 331 -23.31 -8.37 -13.15
C VAL A 331 -23.78 -9.70 -12.52
N ILE A 332 -23.31 -10.85 -13.02
CA ILE A 332 -23.64 -12.14 -12.44
C ILE A 332 -23.20 -12.23 -10.97
N ILE A 333 -21.98 -11.76 -10.65
CA ILE A 333 -21.46 -11.73 -9.29
C ILE A 333 -22.29 -10.77 -8.41
N GLU A 334 -22.57 -9.56 -8.94
CA GLU A 334 -23.37 -8.55 -8.24
C GLU A 334 -24.78 -9.08 -7.87
N ASN A 335 -25.48 -9.69 -8.84
CA ASN A 335 -26.80 -10.28 -8.61
C ASN A 335 -26.76 -11.36 -7.52
N ARG A 336 -25.73 -12.20 -7.53
CA ARG A 336 -25.57 -13.22 -6.49
C ARG A 336 -25.47 -12.62 -5.09
N PHE A 337 -24.68 -11.55 -4.93
CA PHE A 337 -24.56 -10.86 -3.64
C PHE A 337 -25.83 -10.09 -3.27
N ASN A 338 -26.58 -9.58 -4.26
CA ASN A 338 -27.84 -8.89 -4.03
C ASN A 338 -28.97 -9.83 -3.57
N GLU A 339 -28.94 -11.09 -4.02
CA GLU A 339 -29.91 -12.14 -3.66
C GLU A 339 -29.64 -12.77 -2.29
N LEU A 340 -28.49 -12.55 -1.67
CA LEU A 340 -28.18 -13.09 -0.35
C LEU A 340 -29.15 -12.50 0.70
N VAL A 341 -29.94 -13.38 1.33
CA VAL A 341 -30.93 -13.05 2.36
C VAL A 341 -30.33 -13.30 3.75
N ALA A 342 -30.59 -12.38 4.68
CA ALA A 342 -30.21 -12.55 6.08
C ALA A 342 -30.88 -13.79 6.68
N GLY A 343 -30.11 -14.68 7.32
CA GLY A 343 -30.64 -15.84 8.02
C GLY A 343 -30.61 -17.17 7.25
N SER A 344 -30.04 -17.21 6.03
CA SER A 344 -29.66 -18.49 5.43
C SER A 344 -28.46 -19.07 6.18
N ASP A 345 -28.49 -20.38 6.53
CA ASP A 345 -27.41 -21.08 7.25
C ASP A 345 -26.06 -21.11 6.52
N ALA A 346 -26.02 -20.67 5.28
CA ALA A 346 -24.79 -20.49 4.53
C ALA A 346 -24.12 -19.17 4.94
N SER A 347 -22.95 -19.24 5.55
CA SER A 347 -22.10 -18.07 5.72
C SER A 347 -21.98 -17.37 4.35
N PRO A 348 -22.41 -16.10 4.22
CA PRO A 348 -22.42 -15.38 2.94
C PRO A 348 -21.01 -15.20 2.33
N PHE A 349 -19.99 -15.59 3.06
CA PHE A 349 -18.58 -15.35 2.76
C PHE A 349 -17.77 -16.63 2.57
N THR A 350 -18.41 -17.81 2.46
CA THR A 350 -17.69 -19.01 2.04
C THR A 350 -17.44 -18.94 0.52
N LEU A 351 -16.24 -19.29 0.10
CA LEU A 351 -15.78 -19.35 -1.30
C LEU A 351 -16.72 -20.19 -2.21
N HIS A 352 -17.65 -20.97 -1.63
CA HIS A 352 -18.64 -21.77 -2.36
C HIS A 352 -19.72 -20.93 -3.10
N HIS A 353 -19.82 -19.64 -2.81
CA HIS A 353 -20.81 -18.75 -3.45
C HIS A 353 -20.27 -18.03 -4.69
N LEU A 354 -18.98 -18.15 -4.97
CA LEU A 354 -18.44 -17.67 -6.25
C LEU A 354 -18.80 -18.66 -7.37
N PRO A 355 -19.17 -18.18 -8.57
CA PRO A 355 -19.42 -19.06 -9.71
C PRO A 355 -18.24 -20.00 -9.92
N LYS A 356 -18.51 -21.30 -10.15
CA LYS A 356 -17.48 -22.29 -10.51
C LYS A 356 -16.79 -21.78 -11.79
N GLY A 357 -15.50 -21.55 -11.74
CA GLY A 357 -14.69 -21.02 -12.85
C GLY A 357 -14.05 -19.66 -12.58
N ILE A 358 -14.39 -18.98 -11.48
CA ILE A 358 -13.60 -17.85 -11.01
C ILE A 358 -12.51 -18.44 -10.10
N THR A 359 -11.32 -18.66 -10.65
CA THR A 359 -10.12 -18.94 -9.85
C THR A 359 -9.68 -17.63 -9.23
N ILE A 360 -9.88 -17.50 -7.92
CA ILE A 360 -9.39 -16.38 -7.13
C ILE A 360 -7.94 -16.59 -6.72
#